data_65548d9b6e528b3d8d9306cca89f39f4
#
_entry.id   65548d9b6e528b3d8d9306cca89f39f4
#
_cell.length_a   1.000
_cell.length_b   1.000
_cell.length_c   1.000
_cell.angle_alpha   90.00
_cell.angle_beta   90.00
_cell.angle_gamma   90.00
#
_symmetry.space_group_name_H-M   'P 1'
#
loop_
_entity.id
_entity.type
_entity.pdbx_description
1 polymer ?
#
loop_
_entity_poly.entity_id
_entity_poly.type
_entity_poly.pdbx_seq_one_letter_code
_entity_poly.pdbx_strand_id
1 'polypeptide(L)'
;MKKALVEKKYLATFVLITSLFFMWGFAHAILDVLNKHFQEVLEMTKTRSALVQVMLYTGYFTMAIPAGLFISRRGYRAGVIVGLLLYGIGSLLFIPGEWLMSFEFFLFSLFVIGCGLTFLETSANPYVTELGARQTAAARLNMAQSFNGLGAMCAPIVGGWLIFRDNASVALPYMGLGIFVLLAAVVFT
;
A
#
# COMPACT_ATOMS: atom_id res chain seq x y z
N MET A 1 -17.61 14.44 30.16
CA MET A 1 -16.17 14.40 29.89
C MET A 1 -15.94 13.95 28.43
N LYS A 2 -15.19 14.71 27.63
CA LYS A 2 -14.82 14.27 26.27
C LYS A 2 -13.90 13.07 26.40
N LYS A 3 -14.29 11.92 25.86
CA LYS A 3 -13.42 10.71 25.81
C LYS A 3 -12.26 11.00 24.87
N ALA A 4 -11.04 10.58 25.24
CA ALA A 4 -9.87 10.69 24.37
C ALA A 4 -10.12 9.93 23.06
N LEU A 5 -9.60 10.45 21.94
CA LEU A 5 -9.72 9.82 20.63
C LEU A 5 -9.04 8.44 20.65
N VAL A 6 -7.86 8.35 21.26
CA VAL A 6 -7.06 7.14 21.43
C VAL A 6 -6.61 7.07 22.88
N GLU A 7 -6.69 5.91 23.51
CA GLU A 7 -6.11 5.68 24.83
C GLU A 7 -4.58 5.70 24.75
N LYS A 8 -3.91 6.26 25.77
CA LYS A 8 -2.44 6.40 25.78
C LYS A 8 -1.70 5.09 25.50
N LYS A 9 -2.21 3.97 25.99
CA LYS A 9 -1.62 2.62 25.76
C LYS A 9 -1.63 2.18 24.29
N TYR A 10 -2.54 2.73 23.46
CA TYR A 10 -2.68 2.37 22.04
C TYR A 10 -2.11 3.43 21.09
N LEU A 11 -1.57 4.53 21.64
CA LEU A 11 -1.14 5.66 20.81
C LEU A 11 -0.06 5.26 19.80
N ALA A 12 0.94 4.49 20.21
CA ALA A 12 2.01 4.03 19.32
C ALA A 12 1.44 3.14 18.20
N THR A 13 0.58 2.18 18.52
CA THR A 13 -0.08 1.32 17.53
C THR A 13 -0.95 2.14 16.58
N PHE A 14 -1.67 3.12 17.08
CA PHE A 14 -2.50 4.00 16.25
C PHE A 14 -1.66 4.83 15.27
N VAL A 15 -0.55 5.41 15.72
CA VAL A 15 0.39 6.17 14.86
C VAL A 15 0.96 5.25 13.77
N LEU A 16 1.43 4.05 14.14
CA LEU A 16 1.95 3.09 13.18
C LEU A 16 0.91 2.71 12.12
N ILE A 17 -0.31 2.35 12.54
CA ILE A 17 -1.36 1.99 11.58
C ILE A 17 -1.74 3.19 10.71
N THR A 18 -1.83 4.38 11.28
CA THR A 18 -2.12 5.61 10.53
C THR A 18 -1.05 5.89 9.46
N SER A 19 0.23 5.60 9.75
CA SER A 19 1.30 5.70 8.75
C SER A 19 1.13 4.68 7.61
N LEU A 20 0.58 3.49 7.89
CA LEU A 20 0.26 2.52 6.84
C LEU A 20 -0.87 3.01 5.92
N PHE A 21 -1.86 3.73 6.45
CA PHE A 21 -2.88 4.37 5.62
C PHE A 21 -2.28 5.40 4.66
N PHE A 22 -1.32 6.21 5.12
CA PHE A 22 -0.58 7.11 4.24
C PHE A 22 0.13 6.35 3.12
N MET A 23 0.88 5.29 3.46
CA MET A 23 1.59 4.46 2.48
C MET A 23 0.65 3.79 1.50
N TRP A 24 -0.51 3.37 1.95
CA TRP A 24 -1.54 2.78 1.10
C TRP A 24 -2.09 3.80 0.09
N GLY A 25 -2.47 5.00 0.52
CA GLY A 25 -2.90 6.06 -0.39
C GLY A 25 -1.82 6.44 -1.40
N PHE A 26 -0.57 6.52 -0.94
CA PHE A 26 0.59 6.76 -1.80
C PHE A 26 0.75 5.66 -2.85
N ALA A 27 0.67 4.38 -2.46
CA ALA A 27 0.81 3.23 -3.35
C ALA A 27 -0.26 3.20 -4.47
N HIS A 28 -1.49 3.61 -4.16
CA HIS A 28 -2.54 3.68 -5.17
C HIS A 28 -2.32 4.83 -6.16
N ALA A 29 -2.02 6.02 -5.64
CA ALA A 29 -1.90 7.19 -6.48
C ALA A 29 -0.62 7.22 -7.35
N ILE A 30 0.46 6.57 -6.91
CA ILE A 30 1.67 6.45 -7.71
C ILE A 30 1.48 5.58 -8.96
N LEU A 31 0.45 4.72 -9.00
CA LEU A 31 0.12 3.91 -10.17
C LEU A 31 -0.23 4.75 -11.40
N ASP A 32 -0.88 5.89 -11.22
CA ASP A 32 -1.21 6.78 -12.32
C ASP A 32 0.04 7.40 -12.94
N VAL A 33 1.02 7.74 -12.10
CA VAL A 33 2.34 8.23 -12.51
C VAL A 33 3.10 7.15 -13.27
N LEU A 34 3.10 5.92 -12.74
CA LEU A 34 3.73 4.76 -13.36
C LEU A 34 3.08 4.41 -14.70
N ASN A 35 1.75 4.44 -14.76
CA ASN A 35 0.99 4.19 -15.99
C ASN A 35 1.39 5.16 -17.10
N LYS A 36 1.50 6.45 -16.77
CA LYS A 36 1.95 7.47 -17.71
C LYS A 36 3.40 7.23 -18.17
N HIS A 37 4.29 6.90 -17.24
CA HIS A 37 5.69 6.61 -17.55
C HIS A 37 5.83 5.42 -18.51
N PHE A 38 5.10 4.32 -18.30
CA PHE A 38 5.11 3.19 -19.23
C PHE A 38 4.57 3.53 -20.61
N GLN A 39 3.56 4.42 -20.70
CA GLN A 39 3.10 4.89 -22.01
C GLN A 39 4.20 5.65 -22.78
N GLU A 40 4.98 6.48 -22.08
CA GLU A 40 6.02 7.32 -22.69
C GLU A 40 7.29 6.51 -23.02
N VAL A 41 7.78 5.67 -22.09
CA VAL A 41 9.07 4.97 -22.24
C VAL A 41 8.96 3.72 -23.12
N LEU A 42 7.87 2.97 -22.99
CA LEU A 42 7.66 1.72 -23.74
C LEU A 42 6.75 1.92 -24.97
N GLU A 43 6.44 3.17 -25.31
CA GLU A 43 5.57 3.53 -26.45
C GLU A 43 4.25 2.73 -26.49
N MET A 44 3.68 2.48 -25.29
CA MET A 44 2.49 1.64 -25.15
C MET A 44 1.21 2.39 -25.43
N THR A 45 0.22 1.68 -25.96
CA THR A 45 -1.15 2.18 -26.02
C THR A 45 -1.75 2.35 -24.62
N LYS A 46 -2.69 3.30 -24.48
CA LYS A 46 -3.44 3.51 -23.24
C LYS A 46 -4.13 2.22 -22.75
N THR A 47 -4.61 1.39 -23.67
CA THR A 47 -5.26 0.11 -23.35
C THR A 47 -4.28 -0.87 -22.73
N ARG A 48 -3.05 -0.98 -23.24
CA ARG A 48 -2.05 -1.89 -22.70
C ARG A 48 -1.54 -1.40 -21.34
N SER A 49 -1.31 -0.11 -21.18
CA SER A 49 -0.87 0.46 -19.90
C SER A 49 -1.94 0.37 -18.80
N ALA A 50 -3.23 0.30 -19.16
CA ALA A 50 -4.30 0.07 -18.18
C ALA A 50 -4.20 -1.30 -17.48
N LEU A 51 -3.44 -2.27 -18.01
CA LEU A 51 -3.13 -3.54 -17.35
C LEU A 51 -2.43 -3.35 -16.00
N VAL A 52 -1.74 -2.24 -15.80
CA VAL A 52 -1.15 -1.85 -14.50
C VAL A 52 -2.23 -1.86 -13.39
N GLN A 53 -3.35 -1.18 -13.65
CA GLN A 53 -4.47 -1.16 -12.69
C GLN A 53 -5.19 -2.50 -12.62
N VAL A 54 -5.41 -3.15 -13.77
CA VAL A 54 -6.08 -4.46 -13.82
C VAL A 54 -5.33 -5.48 -12.96
N MET A 55 -4.02 -5.54 -13.04
CA MET A 55 -3.23 -6.51 -12.27
C MET A 55 -3.25 -6.22 -10.77
N LEU A 56 -3.18 -4.95 -10.36
CA LEU A 56 -3.34 -4.59 -8.95
C LEU A 56 -4.70 -5.03 -8.42
N TYR A 57 -5.79 -4.68 -9.12
CA TYR A 57 -7.16 -5.03 -8.70
C TYR A 57 -7.45 -6.53 -8.81
N THR A 58 -6.75 -7.25 -9.70
CA THR A 58 -6.81 -8.72 -9.74
C THR A 58 -6.23 -9.31 -8.44
N GLY A 59 -5.14 -8.74 -7.92
CA GLY A 59 -4.61 -9.08 -6.60
C GLY A 59 -5.64 -8.87 -5.48
N TYR A 60 -6.34 -7.74 -5.50
CA TYR A 60 -7.44 -7.45 -4.57
C TYR A 60 -8.56 -8.48 -4.67
N PHE A 61 -9.02 -8.76 -5.86
CA PHE A 61 -10.11 -9.72 -6.11
C PHE A 61 -9.74 -11.14 -5.63
N THR A 62 -8.56 -11.61 -6.00
CA THR A 62 -8.13 -12.99 -5.67
C THR A 62 -7.88 -13.18 -4.19
N MET A 63 -7.39 -12.15 -3.47
CA MET A 63 -7.06 -12.23 -2.05
C MET A 63 -8.19 -11.76 -1.12
N ALA A 64 -9.29 -11.22 -1.61
CA ALA A 64 -10.39 -10.73 -0.77
C ALA A 64 -10.92 -11.81 0.21
N ILE A 65 -11.26 -12.99 -0.30
CA ILE A 65 -11.76 -14.09 0.53
C ILE A 65 -10.63 -14.75 1.35
N PRO A 66 -9.47 -15.12 0.78
CA PRO A 66 -8.37 -15.69 1.55
C PRO A 66 -7.89 -14.80 2.69
N ALA A 67 -7.77 -13.49 2.47
CA ALA A 67 -7.37 -12.53 3.51
C ALA A 67 -8.39 -12.50 4.66
N GLY A 68 -9.69 -12.39 4.34
CA GLY A 68 -10.75 -12.41 5.35
C GLY A 68 -10.73 -13.69 6.20
N LEU A 69 -10.60 -14.86 5.57
CA LEU A 69 -10.52 -16.14 6.25
C LEU A 69 -9.25 -16.27 7.11
N PHE A 70 -8.12 -15.78 6.63
CA PHE A 70 -6.89 -15.78 7.40
C PHE A 70 -7.00 -14.89 8.64
N ILE A 71 -7.51 -13.66 8.47
CA ILE A 71 -7.64 -12.67 9.54
C ILE A 71 -8.64 -13.15 10.60
N SER A 72 -9.75 -13.77 10.20
CA SER A 72 -10.73 -14.33 11.14
C SER A 72 -10.12 -15.41 12.05
N ARG A 73 -9.10 -16.14 11.60
CA ARG A 73 -8.43 -17.21 12.36
C ARG A 73 -7.20 -16.75 13.13
N ARG A 74 -6.45 -15.79 12.60
CA ARG A 74 -5.14 -15.37 13.13
C ARG A 74 -5.13 -13.95 13.70
N GLY A 75 -6.24 -13.21 13.54
CA GLY A 75 -6.41 -11.84 14.04
C GLY A 75 -5.80 -10.77 13.14
N TYR A 76 -6.13 -9.51 13.43
CA TYR A 76 -5.75 -8.35 12.62
C TYR A 76 -4.24 -8.13 12.55
N ARG A 77 -3.51 -8.33 13.66
CA ARG A 77 -2.05 -8.15 13.70
C ARG A 77 -1.34 -9.06 12.71
N ALA A 78 -1.73 -10.35 12.66
CA ALA A 78 -1.16 -11.29 11.71
C ALA A 78 -1.50 -10.91 10.26
N GLY A 79 -2.71 -10.42 10.00
CA GLY A 79 -3.12 -9.90 8.71
C GLY A 79 -2.29 -8.71 8.25
N VAL A 80 -2.02 -7.75 9.15
CA VAL A 80 -1.14 -6.60 8.87
C VAL A 80 0.26 -7.07 8.52
N ILE A 81 0.85 -8.00 9.27
CA ILE A 81 2.21 -8.50 9.00
C ILE A 81 2.28 -9.18 7.62
N VAL A 82 1.34 -10.08 7.31
CA VAL A 82 1.30 -10.73 5.98
C VAL A 82 1.13 -9.71 4.86
N GLY A 83 0.24 -8.74 5.06
CA GLY A 83 0.03 -7.67 4.09
C GLY A 83 1.29 -6.84 3.84
N LEU A 84 2.01 -6.45 4.89
CA LEU A 84 3.27 -5.71 4.79
C LEU A 84 4.36 -6.53 4.09
N LEU A 85 4.47 -7.83 4.38
CA LEU A 85 5.43 -8.71 3.73
C LEU A 85 5.15 -8.84 2.24
N LEU A 86 3.91 -9.10 1.85
CA LEU A 86 3.52 -9.20 0.43
C LEU A 86 3.73 -7.87 -0.29
N TYR A 87 3.32 -6.75 0.32
CA TYR A 87 3.51 -5.43 -0.26
C TYR A 87 5.01 -5.12 -0.43
N GLY A 88 5.82 -5.37 0.61
CA GLY A 88 7.27 -5.12 0.56
C GLY A 88 7.97 -5.98 -0.48
N ILE A 89 7.67 -7.28 -0.54
CA ILE A 89 8.22 -8.19 -1.55
C ILE A 89 7.80 -7.74 -2.95
N GLY A 90 6.51 -7.46 -3.17
CA GLY A 90 6.01 -6.99 -4.45
C GLY A 90 6.67 -5.68 -4.90
N SER A 91 6.92 -4.75 -3.97
CA SER A 91 7.64 -3.50 -4.26
C SER A 91 9.11 -3.74 -4.62
N LEU A 92 9.80 -4.66 -3.94
CA LEU A 92 11.20 -5.00 -4.26
C LEU A 92 11.34 -5.76 -5.58
N LEU A 93 10.29 -6.45 -6.03
CA LEU A 93 10.28 -7.09 -7.36
C LEU A 93 10.34 -6.10 -8.52
N PHE A 94 10.10 -4.80 -8.29
CA PHE A 94 10.33 -3.78 -9.30
C PHE A 94 11.81 -3.66 -9.70
N ILE A 95 12.76 -3.99 -8.80
CA ILE A 95 14.20 -3.94 -9.09
C ILE A 95 14.58 -4.92 -10.21
N PRO A 96 14.34 -6.25 -10.08
CA PRO A 96 14.62 -7.15 -11.19
C PRO A 96 13.73 -6.90 -12.41
N GLY A 97 12.50 -6.39 -12.23
CA GLY A 97 11.63 -5.98 -13.34
C GLY A 97 12.25 -4.89 -14.23
N GLU A 98 12.91 -3.91 -13.60
CA GLU A 98 13.63 -2.85 -14.31
C GLU A 98 14.88 -3.39 -15.03
N TRP A 99 15.68 -4.27 -14.40
CA TRP A 99 16.83 -4.88 -15.04
C TRP A 99 16.47 -5.75 -16.24
N LEU A 100 15.34 -6.44 -16.18
CA LEU A 100 14.84 -7.29 -17.26
C LEU A 100 14.10 -6.47 -18.32
N MET A 101 13.81 -5.19 -18.09
CA MET A 101 12.98 -4.33 -18.95
C MET A 101 11.66 -5.01 -19.36
N SER A 102 11.07 -5.81 -18.45
CA SER A 102 9.89 -6.62 -18.71
C SER A 102 8.65 -6.01 -18.10
N PHE A 103 7.72 -5.59 -18.96
CA PHE A 103 6.43 -5.09 -18.54
C PHE A 103 5.60 -6.16 -17.82
N GLU A 104 5.66 -7.40 -18.26
CA GLU A 104 4.97 -8.54 -17.66
C GLU A 104 5.46 -8.77 -16.22
N PHE A 105 6.74 -8.57 -15.97
CA PHE A 105 7.31 -8.69 -14.63
C PHE A 105 6.82 -7.55 -13.71
N PHE A 106 6.71 -6.33 -14.22
CA PHE A 106 6.09 -5.24 -13.46
C PHE A 106 4.62 -5.53 -13.14
N LEU A 107 3.85 -6.09 -14.09
CA LEU A 107 2.48 -6.50 -13.85
C LEU A 107 2.38 -7.56 -12.73
N PHE A 108 3.26 -8.54 -12.74
CA PHE A 108 3.33 -9.55 -11.67
C PHE A 108 3.66 -8.91 -10.31
N SER A 109 4.61 -7.98 -10.28
CA SER A 109 4.97 -7.24 -9.06
C SER A 109 3.76 -6.48 -8.50
N LEU A 110 2.99 -5.83 -9.35
CA LEU A 110 1.76 -5.12 -8.98
C LEU A 110 0.67 -6.06 -8.48
N PHE A 111 0.54 -7.25 -9.05
CA PHE A 111 -0.36 -8.27 -8.54
C PHE A 111 -0.01 -8.66 -7.11
N VAL A 112 1.28 -8.90 -6.82
CA VAL A 112 1.76 -9.23 -5.46
C VAL A 112 1.50 -8.07 -4.49
N ILE A 113 1.73 -6.82 -4.92
CA ILE A 113 1.38 -5.62 -4.14
C ILE A 113 -0.11 -5.59 -3.85
N GLY A 114 -0.96 -5.83 -4.85
CA GLY A 114 -2.42 -5.88 -4.70
C GLY A 114 -2.87 -6.92 -3.67
N CYS A 115 -2.26 -8.10 -3.67
CA CYS A 115 -2.47 -9.12 -2.65
C CYS A 115 -2.14 -8.60 -1.25
N GLY A 116 -0.99 -7.93 -1.09
CA GLY A 116 -0.56 -7.34 0.18
C GLY A 116 -1.49 -6.22 0.66
N LEU A 117 -1.88 -5.33 -0.23
CA LEU A 117 -2.80 -4.23 0.07
C LEU A 117 -4.18 -4.74 0.51
N THR A 118 -4.66 -5.85 -0.06
CA THR A 118 -5.91 -6.49 0.37
C THR A 118 -5.84 -6.94 1.83
N PHE A 119 -4.75 -7.60 2.24
CA PHE A 119 -4.53 -7.99 3.63
C PHE A 119 -4.47 -6.77 4.55
N LEU A 120 -3.77 -5.71 4.14
CA LEU A 120 -3.66 -4.48 4.92
C LEU A 120 -5.01 -3.81 5.09
N GLU A 121 -5.77 -3.63 4.02
CA GLU A 121 -7.08 -2.98 4.05
C GLU A 121 -8.07 -3.74 4.93
N THR A 122 -8.15 -5.06 4.74
CA THR A 122 -9.06 -5.93 5.49
C THR A 122 -8.70 -5.99 6.98
N SER A 123 -7.41 -5.79 7.34
CA SER A 123 -6.94 -5.83 8.73
C SER A 123 -6.95 -4.45 9.38
N ALA A 124 -6.40 -3.42 8.73
CA ALA A 124 -6.13 -2.12 9.34
C ALA A 124 -7.39 -1.32 9.63
N ASN A 125 -8.40 -1.37 8.75
CA ASN A 125 -9.66 -0.67 8.95
C ASN A 125 -10.37 -1.08 10.25
N PRO A 126 -10.68 -2.37 10.50
CA PRO A 126 -11.27 -2.78 11.76
C PRO A 126 -10.30 -2.62 12.94
N TYR A 127 -9.01 -2.85 12.76
CA TYR A 127 -8.03 -2.70 13.83
C TYR A 127 -8.00 -1.28 14.41
N VAL A 128 -8.00 -0.24 13.56
CA VAL A 128 -8.09 1.16 14.01
C VAL A 128 -9.34 1.40 14.85
N THR A 129 -10.46 0.79 14.52
CA THR A 129 -11.72 0.99 15.27
C THR A 129 -11.69 0.36 16.65
N GLU A 130 -10.84 -0.62 16.90
CA GLU A 130 -10.70 -1.31 18.18
C GLU A 130 -9.69 -0.66 19.15
N LEU A 131 -8.89 0.34 18.69
CA LEU A 131 -7.85 0.99 19.48
C LEU A 131 -8.36 2.03 20.49
N GLY A 132 -9.52 1.80 21.10
CA GLY A 132 -10.08 2.68 22.13
C GLY A 132 -11.59 2.58 22.25
N ALA A 133 -12.21 3.61 22.84
CA ALA A 133 -13.65 3.60 23.11
C ALA A 133 -14.48 3.49 21.81
N ARG A 134 -15.55 2.67 21.85
CA ARG A 134 -16.43 2.42 20.69
C ARG A 134 -17.07 3.71 20.14
N GLN A 135 -17.36 4.68 21.02
CA GLN A 135 -17.96 5.96 20.65
C GLN A 135 -17.03 6.84 19.78
N THR A 136 -15.72 6.64 19.82
CA THR A 136 -14.73 7.38 19.02
C THR A 136 -14.16 6.56 17.86
N ALA A 137 -14.70 5.37 17.59
CA ALA A 137 -14.21 4.47 16.53
C ALA A 137 -14.24 5.12 15.14
N ALA A 138 -15.37 5.73 14.77
CA ALA A 138 -15.51 6.42 13.49
C ALA A 138 -14.54 7.61 13.35
N ALA A 139 -14.31 8.36 14.42
CA ALA A 139 -13.36 9.47 14.40
C ALA A 139 -11.92 9.00 14.20
N ARG A 140 -11.53 7.86 14.81
CA ARG A 140 -10.22 7.24 14.58
C ARG A 140 -10.06 6.79 13.14
N LEU A 141 -11.06 6.12 12.59
CA LEU A 141 -11.02 5.67 11.20
C LEU A 141 -10.94 6.85 10.23
N ASN A 142 -11.75 7.89 10.43
CA ASN A 142 -11.72 9.09 9.59
C ASN A 142 -10.35 9.79 9.66
N MET A 143 -9.74 9.85 10.84
CA MET A 143 -8.40 10.40 10.99
C MET A 143 -7.37 9.56 10.22
N ALA A 144 -7.39 8.23 10.33
CA ALA A 144 -6.50 7.36 9.57
C ALA A 144 -6.72 7.51 8.05
N GLN A 145 -7.97 7.57 7.59
CA GLN A 145 -8.31 7.79 6.18
C GLN A 145 -7.87 9.18 5.66
N SER A 146 -7.80 10.20 6.51
CA SER A 146 -7.24 11.50 6.11
C SER A 146 -5.76 11.39 5.75
N PHE A 147 -4.99 10.53 6.44
CA PHE A 147 -3.61 10.24 6.07
C PHE A 147 -3.50 9.44 4.77
N ASN A 148 -4.46 8.56 4.47
CA ASN A 148 -4.54 7.91 3.16
C ASN A 148 -4.71 8.96 2.04
N GLY A 149 -5.64 9.91 2.20
CA GLY A 149 -5.80 11.03 1.27
C GLY A 149 -4.55 11.88 1.12
N LEU A 150 -3.83 12.15 2.23
CA LEU A 150 -2.56 12.87 2.19
C LEU A 150 -1.49 12.10 1.41
N GLY A 151 -1.40 10.78 1.60
CA GLY A 151 -0.52 9.91 0.82
C GLY A 151 -0.82 9.98 -0.67
N ALA A 152 -2.10 9.90 -1.04
CA ALA A 152 -2.55 10.01 -2.43
C ALA A 152 -2.20 11.37 -3.05
N MET A 153 -2.26 12.45 -2.29
CA MET A 153 -1.86 13.78 -2.75
C MET A 153 -0.33 13.92 -2.92
N CYS A 154 0.46 13.31 -2.06
CA CYS A 154 1.93 13.34 -2.14
C CYS A 154 2.48 12.48 -3.28
N ALA A 155 1.82 11.39 -3.64
CA ALA A 155 2.33 10.42 -4.61
C ALA A 155 2.60 11.00 -6.01
N PRO A 156 1.73 11.80 -6.64
CA PRO A 156 2.02 12.40 -7.94
C PRO A 156 3.19 13.38 -7.88
N ILE A 157 3.37 14.09 -6.77
CA ILE A 157 4.45 15.07 -6.58
C ILE A 157 5.79 14.32 -6.49
N VAL A 158 5.88 13.35 -5.58
CA VAL A 158 7.11 12.58 -5.36
C VAL A 158 7.40 11.66 -6.55
N GLY A 159 6.39 10.95 -7.05
CA GLY A 159 6.50 10.04 -8.19
C GLY A 159 6.88 10.81 -9.46
N GLY A 160 6.23 11.94 -9.71
CA GLY A 160 6.57 12.80 -10.84
C GLY A 160 8.03 13.29 -10.79
N TRP A 161 8.49 13.71 -9.61
CA TRP A 161 9.87 14.15 -9.43
C TRP A 161 10.89 13.02 -9.56
N LEU A 162 10.57 11.80 -9.11
CA LEU A 162 11.48 10.65 -9.16
C LEU A 162 11.47 9.93 -10.51
N ILE A 163 10.32 9.83 -11.17
CA ILE A 163 10.12 8.99 -12.35
C ILE A 163 10.35 9.74 -13.66
N PHE A 164 10.11 11.07 -13.72
CA PHE A 164 10.26 11.87 -14.93
C PHE A 164 11.57 12.68 -15.01
N ARG A 165 12.58 12.34 -14.20
CA ARG A 165 13.93 12.92 -14.35
C ARG A 165 14.74 12.13 -15.38
N ASP A 166 15.72 12.79 -16.01
CA ASP A 166 16.70 12.12 -16.87
C ASP A 166 17.39 10.97 -16.12
N ASN A 167 17.40 9.79 -16.72
CA ASN A 167 17.86 8.53 -16.12
C ASN A 167 17.10 8.09 -14.85
N ALA A 168 15.82 8.40 -14.75
CA ALA A 168 15.01 8.02 -13.62
C ALA A 168 14.73 6.51 -13.61
N SER A 169 14.81 5.92 -12.42
CA SER A 169 14.48 4.51 -12.17
C SER A 169 13.02 4.38 -11.75
N VAL A 170 12.28 3.52 -12.40
CA VAL A 170 10.92 3.14 -12.00
C VAL A 170 10.94 2.37 -10.67
N ALA A 171 12.00 1.59 -10.45
CA ALA A 171 12.14 0.79 -9.23
C ALA A 171 12.42 1.64 -7.99
N LEU A 172 13.03 2.83 -8.13
CA LEU A 172 13.47 3.64 -6.99
C LEU A 172 12.35 4.01 -6.01
N PRO A 173 11.19 4.56 -6.43
CA PRO A 173 10.09 4.84 -5.50
C PRO A 173 9.54 3.58 -4.86
N TYR A 174 9.42 2.47 -5.61
CA TYR A 174 8.93 1.20 -5.08
C TYR A 174 9.93 0.53 -4.14
N MET A 175 11.23 0.66 -4.39
CA MET A 175 12.28 0.21 -3.47
C MET A 175 12.17 0.95 -2.12
N GLY A 176 12.02 2.27 -2.15
CA GLY A 176 11.81 3.07 -0.94
C GLY A 176 10.57 2.64 -0.15
N LEU A 177 9.45 2.44 -0.85
CA LEU A 177 8.21 1.91 -0.27
C LEU A 177 8.42 0.52 0.30
N GLY A 178 9.04 -0.39 -0.45
CA GLY A 178 9.29 -1.77 -0.04
C GLY A 178 10.12 -1.86 1.24
N ILE A 179 11.21 -1.11 1.32
CA ILE A 179 12.06 -1.05 2.51
C ILE A 179 11.27 -0.51 3.70
N PHE A 180 10.52 0.58 3.52
CA PHE A 180 9.74 1.18 4.61
C PHE A 180 8.69 0.21 5.16
N VAL A 181 7.91 -0.46 4.30
CA VAL A 181 6.87 -1.39 4.77
C VAL A 181 7.43 -2.67 5.39
N LEU A 182 8.60 -3.14 4.93
CA LEU A 182 9.28 -4.27 5.56
C LEU A 182 9.83 -3.92 6.95
N LEU A 183 10.37 -2.71 7.12
CA LEU A 183 10.74 -2.21 8.45
C LEU A 183 9.51 -2.08 9.36
N ALA A 184 8.39 -1.59 8.83
CA ALA A 184 7.14 -1.55 9.58
C ALA A 184 6.68 -2.97 9.97
N ALA A 185 6.82 -3.98 9.09
CA ALA A 185 6.49 -5.37 9.42
C ALA A 185 7.29 -5.89 10.62
N VAL A 186 8.59 -5.55 10.71
CA VAL A 186 9.44 -5.90 11.86
C VAL A 186 8.94 -5.25 13.15
N VAL A 187 8.45 -4.00 13.09
CA VAL A 187 7.90 -3.31 14.28
C VAL A 187 6.57 -3.95 14.74
N PHE A 188 5.80 -4.55 13.82
CA PHE A 188 4.56 -5.26 14.14
C PHE A 188 4.79 -6.69 14.65
N THR A 189 6.00 -7.27 14.52
CA THR A 189 6.32 -8.60 15.11
C THR A 189 6.59 -8.53 16.58
#